data_8e2d5cbe220fa848bb89040c271c8bc1
#
_entry.id   8e2d5cbe220fa848bb89040c271c8bc1
#
_cell.length_a   1.000
_cell.length_b   1.000
_cell.length_c   1.000
_cell.angle_alpha   90.00
_cell.angle_beta   90.00
_cell.angle_gamma   90.00
#
_symmetry.space_group_name_H-M   'P 1'
#
loop_
_entity.id
_entity.type
_entity.pdbx_description
1 polymer ?
#
loop_
_entity_poly.entity_id
_entity_poly.type
_entity_poly.pdbx_seq_one_letter_code
_entity_poly.pdbx_strand_id
1 'polypeptide(L)'
;KQKGYIWQLIKNLINKGDRKLKTKIVLLPLDERPCNYEFPMKLFSHDKVEIVRPKKLGNKKTPASFETIVEFLREECKDASGLVVSMDMLLYGGLIPSRLHHEEKEILLERIKILKEIRESNKNLIIYAFQVIMRCPDYSSDDEEPDYYRIYGKEINELGVAVHKSRLGIESDVPVKTAMEKVDPKCLDDYISRREINRYMNVETLQMARDGLIDALVIPQDDSSKYG
;
A
#
# COMPACT_ATOMS: atom_id res chain seq x y z
N LYS A 1 -5.42 2.65 -15.65
CA LYS A 1 -6.44 1.63 -15.31
C LYS A 1 -6.76 1.57 -13.80
N GLN A 2 -5.84 1.96 -12.90
CA GLN A 2 -6.05 1.99 -11.43
C GLN A 2 -7.14 2.97 -10.95
N LYS A 3 -7.38 4.06 -11.67
CA LYS A 3 -8.40 5.07 -11.32
C LYS A 3 -9.84 4.52 -11.21
N GLY A 4 -10.12 3.34 -11.77
CA GLY A 4 -11.46 2.74 -11.76
C GLY A 4 -11.83 1.97 -10.49
N TYR A 5 -10.86 1.42 -9.74
CA TYR A 5 -11.16 0.52 -8.63
C TYR A 5 -11.63 1.23 -7.36
N ILE A 6 -10.95 2.30 -6.95
CA ILE A 6 -11.41 3.14 -5.82
C ILE A 6 -12.80 3.69 -6.12
N TRP A 7 -13.05 4.07 -7.37
CA TRP A 7 -14.35 4.51 -7.87
C TRP A 7 -15.45 3.48 -7.67
N GLN A 8 -15.18 2.23 -8.03
CA GLN A 8 -16.14 1.15 -7.87
C GLN A 8 -16.41 0.84 -6.40
N LEU A 9 -15.38 0.91 -5.56
CA LEU A 9 -15.48 0.69 -4.12
C LEU A 9 -16.39 1.75 -3.47
N ILE A 10 -16.16 3.02 -3.76
CA ILE A 10 -16.99 4.13 -3.24
C ILE A 10 -18.43 4.03 -3.76
N LYS A 11 -18.65 3.71 -5.04
CA LYS A 11 -20.00 3.48 -5.59
C LYS A 11 -20.76 2.37 -4.87
N ASN A 12 -20.09 1.27 -4.56
CA ASN A 12 -20.73 0.16 -3.86
C ASN A 12 -21.16 0.53 -2.43
N LEU A 13 -20.39 1.39 -1.75
CA LEU A 13 -20.74 1.94 -0.44
C LEU A 13 -21.96 2.87 -0.51
N ILE A 14 -22.00 3.76 -1.50
CA ILE A 14 -23.10 4.73 -1.68
C ILE A 14 -24.43 4.01 -1.94
N ASN A 15 -24.42 2.91 -2.69
CA ASN A 15 -25.64 2.18 -3.06
C ASN A 15 -26.27 1.37 -1.91
N LYS A 16 -25.59 1.22 -0.76
CA LYS A 16 -26.08 0.47 0.41
C LYS A 16 -26.68 1.34 1.52
N GLY A 17 -26.63 2.68 1.41
CA GLY A 17 -27.05 3.60 2.48
C GLY A 17 -28.50 4.05 2.41
N ASP A 18 -29.15 4.14 3.56
CA ASP A 18 -30.51 4.69 3.74
C ASP A 18 -30.58 6.21 3.49
N ARG A 19 -31.68 6.69 2.95
CA ARG A 19 -31.85 8.00 2.28
C ARG A 19 -31.82 9.27 3.16
N LYS A 20 -31.48 9.22 4.46
CA LYS A 20 -31.62 10.38 5.37
C LYS A 20 -30.36 10.88 6.07
N LEU A 21 -29.27 10.13 6.08
CA LEU A 21 -27.99 10.56 6.66
C LEU A 21 -26.92 10.55 5.57
N LYS A 22 -26.00 11.54 5.62
CA LYS A 22 -24.81 11.49 4.76
C LYS A 22 -24.05 10.22 5.05
N THR A 23 -23.70 9.45 4.00
CA THR A 23 -22.83 8.28 4.13
C THR A 23 -21.42 8.78 4.43
N LYS A 24 -20.95 8.56 5.65
CA LYS A 24 -19.59 8.90 6.04
C LYS A 24 -18.62 7.81 5.59
N ILE A 25 -17.63 8.20 4.82
CA ILE A 25 -16.54 7.32 4.35
C ILE A 25 -15.21 7.85 4.87
N VAL A 26 -14.49 7.03 5.60
CA VAL A 26 -13.13 7.32 6.04
C VAL A 26 -12.16 6.88 4.95
N LEU A 27 -11.27 7.77 4.54
CA LEU A 27 -10.23 7.50 3.55
C LEU A 27 -8.85 7.64 4.19
N LEU A 28 -8.12 6.54 4.28
CA LEU A 28 -6.68 6.58 4.51
C LEU A 28 -5.98 6.42 3.14
N PRO A 29 -5.51 7.51 2.52
CA PRO A 29 -4.99 7.49 1.16
C PRO A 29 -3.60 6.85 1.08
N LEU A 30 -3.14 6.54 -0.13
CA LEU A 30 -1.83 5.94 -0.39
C LEU A 30 -0.68 6.86 0.04
N ASP A 31 -0.81 8.14 -0.27
CA ASP A 31 0.17 9.19 0.02
C ASP A 31 -0.46 10.58 -0.11
N GLU A 32 0.37 11.62 0.04
CA GLU A 32 -0.02 13.03 0.00
C GLU A 32 -0.24 13.59 -1.41
N ARG A 33 0.08 12.85 -2.46
CA ARG A 33 -0.05 13.34 -3.85
C ARG A 33 -1.50 13.68 -4.17
N PRO A 34 -1.77 14.76 -4.92
CA PRO A 34 -3.14 15.23 -5.18
C PRO A 34 -4.09 14.15 -5.71
N CYS A 35 -3.59 13.23 -6.55
CA CYS A 35 -4.40 12.15 -7.12
C CYS A 35 -4.93 11.17 -6.04
N ASN A 36 -4.19 10.96 -4.97
CA ASN A 36 -4.55 10.07 -3.86
C ASN A 36 -5.25 10.83 -2.72
N TYR A 37 -4.84 12.06 -2.48
CA TYR A 37 -5.25 12.84 -1.33
C TYR A 37 -6.41 13.82 -1.61
N GLU A 38 -6.35 14.60 -2.71
CA GLU A 38 -7.36 15.63 -2.97
C GLU A 38 -8.46 15.18 -3.93
N PHE A 39 -8.12 14.43 -4.99
CA PHE A 39 -9.09 14.09 -6.02
C PHE A 39 -10.25 13.25 -5.50
N PRO A 40 -10.06 12.27 -4.58
CA PRO A 40 -11.18 11.55 -3.99
C PRO A 40 -12.18 12.50 -3.32
N MET A 41 -11.69 13.51 -2.57
CA MET A 41 -12.54 14.50 -1.91
C MET A 41 -13.35 15.32 -2.93
N LYS A 42 -12.68 15.82 -3.97
CA LYS A 42 -13.31 16.67 -5.02
C LYS A 42 -14.32 15.91 -5.88
N LEU A 43 -14.08 14.62 -6.10
CA LEU A 43 -14.89 13.80 -7.01
C LEU A 43 -16.10 13.14 -6.33
N PHE A 44 -16.02 12.88 -5.03
CA PHE A 44 -17.00 12.02 -4.36
C PHE A 44 -17.71 12.66 -3.16
N SER A 45 -17.13 13.72 -2.56
CA SER A 45 -17.85 14.47 -1.54
C SER A 45 -18.99 15.28 -2.16
N HIS A 46 -20.21 15.04 -1.71
CA HIS A 46 -21.42 15.74 -2.14
C HIS A 46 -22.52 15.65 -1.06
N ASP A 47 -23.72 16.10 -1.35
CA ASP A 47 -24.81 16.19 -0.37
C ASP A 47 -25.16 14.85 0.34
N LYS A 48 -24.88 13.72 -0.31
CA LYS A 48 -25.19 12.37 0.21
C LYS A 48 -23.99 11.62 0.76
N VAL A 49 -22.77 12.09 0.47
CA VAL A 49 -21.51 11.43 0.86
C VAL A 49 -20.57 12.44 1.46
N GLU A 50 -20.07 12.12 2.63
CA GLU A 50 -18.98 12.82 3.29
C GLU A 50 -17.75 11.93 3.31
N ILE A 51 -16.64 12.42 2.76
CA ILE A 51 -15.35 11.74 2.85
C ILE A 51 -14.48 12.49 3.85
N VAL A 52 -13.99 11.79 4.86
CA VAL A 52 -13.05 12.31 5.83
C VAL A 52 -11.69 11.63 5.66
N ARG A 53 -10.62 12.40 5.83
CA ARG A 53 -9.24 11.94 5.67
C ARG A 53 -8.32 12.62 6.68
N PRO A 54 -7.13 12.07 6.98
CA PRO A 54 -6.15 12.74 7.85
C PRO A 54 -5.79 14.13 7.29
N LYS A 55 -5.71 15.12 8.17
CA LYS A 55 -5.32 16.48 7.77
C LYS A 55 -3.85 16.59 7.37
N LYS A 56 -3.02 15.74 7.95
CA LYS A 56 -1.57 15.73 7.72
C LYS A 56 -1.11 14.29 7.49
N LEU A 57 -0.33 14.11 6.46
CA LEU A 57 0.37 12.88 6.11
C LEU A 57 1.88 13.13 6.12
N GLY A 58 2.66 12.12 5.73
CA GLY A 58 4.07 12.27 5.42
C GLY A 58 4.32 13.16 4.19
N ASN A 59 5.56 13.23 3.76
CA ASN A 59 5.93 13.93 2.54
C ASN A 59 7.08 13.19 1.87
N LYS A 60 6.84 12.66 0.68
CA LYS A 60 7.82 11.87 -0.08
C LYS A 60 8.45 10.77 0.78
N LYS A 61 9.76 10.85 1.02
CA LYS A 61 10.54 9.89 1.83
C LYS A 61 10.24 9.96 3.33
N THR A 62 9.62 11.04 3.81
CA THR A 62 9.26 11.18 5.24
C THR A 62 7.93 10.50 5.52
N PRO A 63 7.88 9.45 6.34
CA PRO A 63 6.64 8.73 6.63
C PRO A 63 5.65 9.58 7.44
N ALA A 64 4.36 9.27 7.30
CA ALA A 64 3.34 9.74 8.23
C ALA A 64 3.52 9.07 9.60
N SER A 65 3.17 9.79 10.69
CA SER A 65 3.17 9.20 12.03
C SER A 65 2.09 8.14 12.16
N PHE A 66 2.48 6.96 12.60
CA PHE A 66 1.56 5.86 12.87
C PHE A 66 0.55 6.22 13.96
N GLU A 67 0.99 6.86 15.03
CA GLU A 67 0.14 7.28 16.16
C GLU A 67 -0.97 8.23 15.68
N THR A 68 -0.62 9.22 14.86
CA THR A 68 -1.58 10.19 14.29
C THR A 68 -2.58 9.49 13.36
N ILE A 69 -2.14 8.51 12.57
CA ILE A 69 -3.01 7.69 11.71
C ILE A 69 -3.98 6.88 12.58
N VAL A 70 -3.49 6.23 13.63
CA VAL A 70 -4.30 5.39 14.51
C VAL A 70 -5.34 6.22 15.26
N GLU A 71 -4.96 7.37 15.81
CA GLU A 71 -5.90 8.30 16.46
C GLU A 71 -7.02 8.73 15.52
N PHE A 72 -6.66 9.13 14.30
CA PHE A 72 -7.61 9.49 13.25
C PHE A 72 -8.57 8.33 12.93
N LEU A 73 -8.05 7.13 12.70
CA LEU A 73 -8.86 5.97 12.35
C LEU A 73 -9.80 5.58 13.50
N ARG A 74 -9.31 5.56 14.73
CA ARG A 74 -10.12 5.27 15.92
C ARG A 74 -11.27 6.25 16.10
N GLU A 75 -11.04 7.53 15.84
CA GLU A 75 -12.08 8.55 15.98
C GLU A 75 -13.08 8.49 14.85
N GLU A 76 -12.62 8.52 13.61
CA GLU A 76 -13.47 8.71 12.44
C GLU A 76 -14.25 7.45 12.02
N CYS A 77 -13.76 6.25 12.38
CA CYS A 77 -14.43 5.01 12.02
C CYS A 77 -15.56 4.60 12.96
N LYS A 78 -15.74 5.26 14.12
CA LYS A 78 -16.79 4.91 15.10
C LYS A 78 -18.18 4.93 14.51
N ASP A 79 -18.48 5.93 13.69
CA ASP A 79 -19.79 6.20 13.08
C ASP A 79 -19.77 6.15 11.54
N ALA A 80 -18.67 5.70 10.95
CA ALA A 80 -18.52 5.62 9.51
C ALA A 80 -19.29 4.43 8.93
N SER A 81 -19.77 4.60 7.70
CA SER A 81 -20.36 3.51 6.90
C SER A 81 -19.29 2.68 6.18
N GLY A 82 -18.15 3.29 5.87
CA GLY A 82 -17.07 2.62 5.18
C GLY A 82 -15.70 3.20 5.48
N LEU A 83 -14.70 2.32 5.40
CA LEU A 83 -13.28 2.65 5.45
C LEU A 83 -12.62 2.21 4.14
N VAL A 84 -11.97 3.14 3.46
CA VAL A 84 -11.05 2.84 2.34
C VAL A 84 -9.64 3.06 2.86
N VAL A 85 -8.86 2.00 3.00
CA VAL A 85 -7.55 2.04 3.67
C VAL A 85 -6.43 1.58 2.76
N SER A 86 -5.41 2.45 2.61
CA SER A 86 -4.11 2.04 2.11
C SER A 86 -3.34 1.31 3.20
N MET A 87 -3.00 0.05 2.96
CA MET A 87 -2.14 -0.70 3.87
C MET A 87 -0.70 -0.14 3.86
N ASP A 88 -0.24 0.38 2.73
CA ASP A 88 1.08 1.02 2.64
C ASP A 88 1.17 2.26 3.54
N MET A 89 0.11 3.09 3.57
CA MET A 89 0.03 4.23 4.48
C MET A 89 -0.07 3.78 5.94
N LEU A 90 -0.87 2.77 6.23
CA LEU A 90 -1.06 2.26 7.59
C LEU A 90 0.23 1.64 8.15
N LEU A 91 0.91 0.81 7.37
CA LEU A 91 2.07 0.04 7.82
C LEU A 91 3.36 0.85 7.81
N TYR A 92 3.56 1.64 6.75
CA TYR A 92 4.85 2.27 6.47
C TYR A 92 4.79 3.81 6.48
N GLY A 93 3.59 4.40 6.53
CA GLY A 93 3.42 5.85 6.47
C GLY A 93 3.40 6.43 5.05
N GLY A 94 3.20 5.60 4.01
CA GLY A 94 3.05 6.00 2.61
C GLY A 94 3.70 5.09 1.60
N LEU A 95 3.48 5.37 0.30
CA LEU A 95 4.03 4.56 -0.79
C LEU A 95 5.55 4.60 -0.84
N ILE A 96 6.16 5.77 -0.84
CA ILE A 96 7.64 5.88 -0.88
C ILE A 96 8.26 5.32 0.40
N PRO A 97 7.78 5.63 1.62
CA PRO A 97 8.24 4.97 2.83
C PRO A 97 8.18 3.44 2.80
N SER A 98 7.19 2.83 2.12
CA SER A 98 7.11 1.37 1.97
C SER A 98 8.30 0.76 1.21
N ARG A 99 9.03 1.57 0.44
CA ARG A 99 10.23 1.17 -0.30
C ARG A 99 11.53 1.45 0.45
N LEU A 100 11.46 2.18 1.58
CA LEU A 100 12.61 2.72 2.29
C LEU A 100 12.73 2.26 3.74
N HIS A 101 11.67 1.67 4.31
CA HIS A 101 11.63 1.31 5.73
C HIS A 101 12.64 0.23 6.11
N HIS A 102 12.96 0.22 7.42
CA HIS A 102 13.72 -0.83 8.09
C HIS A 102 12.92 -1.43 9.26
N GLU A 103 11.58 -1.41 9.14
CA GLU A 103 10.70 -1.92 10.17
C GLU A 103 10.79 -3.44 10.26
N GLU A 104 10.84 -3.96 11.49
CA GLU A 104 10.76 -5.39 11.76
C GLU A 104 9.33 -5.92 11.54
N LYS A 105 9.21 -7.21 11.20
CA LYS A 105 7.91 -7.86 10.96
C LYS A 105 6.97 -7.73 12.14
N GLU A 106 7.49 -7.86 13.35
CA GLU A 106 6.75 -7.80 14.60
C GLU A 106 6.06 -6.45 14.78
N ILE A 107 6.76 -5.37 14.47
CA ILE A 107 6.21 -3.99 14.51
C ILE A 107 5.07 -3.84 13.51
N LEU A 108 5.25 -4.33 12.28
CA LEU A 108 4.22 -4.26 11.24
C LEU A 108 3.00 -5.13 11.59
N LEU A 109 3.20 -6.30 12.20
CA LEU A 109 2.12 -7.15 12.71
C LEU A 109 1.35 -6.48 13.86
N GLU A 110 1.99 -5.71 14.71
CA GLU A 110 1.29 -4.90 15.72
C GLU A 110 0.48 -3.78 15.05
N ARG A 111 1.07 -3.07 14.08
CA ARG A 111 0.37 -1.98 13.35
C ARG A 111 -0.91 -2.46 12.66
N ILE A 112 -0.90 -3.63 12.05
CA ILE A 112 -2.06 -4.15 11.31
C ILE A 112 -3.24 -4.51 12.23
N LYS A 113 -3.02 -4.76 13.51
CA LYS A 113 -4.05 -5.11 14.50
C LYS A 113 -5.09 -4.00 14.69
N ILE A 114 -4.77 -2.76 14.38
CA ILE A 114 -5.72 -1.64 14.45
C ILE A 114 -7.00 -1.90 13.63
N LEU A 115 -6.91 -2.62 12.51
CA LEU A 115 -8.09 -2.94 11.72
C LEU A 115 -9.06 -3.84 12.48
N LYS A 116 -8.57 -4.74 13.33
CA LYS A 116 -9.41 -5.57 14.19
C LYS A 116 -10.09 -4.73 15.26
N GLU A 117 -9.38 -3.83 15.91
CA GLU A 117 -9.96 -2.90 16.89
C GLU A 117 -11.07 -2.04 16.28
N ILE A 118 -10.83 -1.53 15.05
CA ILE A 118 -11.80 -0.72 14.32
C ILE A 118 -13.04 -1.55 13.97
N ARG A 119 -12.88 -2.78 13.51
CA ARG A 119 -13.99 -3.70 13.21
C ARG A 119 -14.79 -4.02 14.48
N GLU A 120 -14.13 -4.22 15.61
CA GLU A 120 -14.79 -4.49 16.89
C GLU A 120 -15.57 -3.27 17.39
N SER A 121 -15.06 -2.06 17.18
CA SER A 121 -15.72 -0.82 17.59
C SER A 121 -16.93 -0.46 16.71
N ASN A 122 -16.91 -0.85 15.42
CA ASN A 122 -18.00 -0.62 14.47
C ASN A 122 -18.22 -1.87 13.61
N LYS A 123 -19.08 -2.76 14.04
CA LYS A 123 -19.38 -4.04 13.38
C LYS A 123 -20.04 -3.90 12.01
N ASN A 124 -20.66 -2.74 11.74
CA ASN A 124 -21.32 -2.46 10.46
C ASN A 124 -20.42 -1.74 9.45
N LEU A 125 -19.21 -1.36 9.86
CA LEU A 125 -18.24 -0.71 8.98
C LEU A 125 -17.86 -1.64 7.83
N ILE A 126 -17.91 -1.15 6.60
CA ILE A 126 -17.40 -1.88 5.44
C ILE A 126 -15.95 -1.46 5.22
N ILE A 127 -15.02 -2.42 5.24
CA ILE A 127 -13.58 -2.15 5.10
C ILE A 127 -13.11 -2.58 3.71
N TYR A 128 -12.68 -1.62 2.91
CA TYR A 128 -11.99 -1.83 1.65
C TYR A 128 -10.52 -1.48 1.80
N ALA A 129 -9.65 -2.45 1.64
CA ALA A 129 -8.22 -2.27 1.71
C ALA A 129 -7.57 -2.37 0.34
N PHE A 130 -6.45 -1.69 0.17
CA PHE A 130 -5.55 -1.91 -0.94
C PHE A 130 -4.10 -1.82 -0.47
N GLN A 131 -3.25 -2.66 -1.08
CA GLN A 131 -1.83 -2.73 -0.74
C GLN A 131 -1.03 -2.95 -2.01
N VAL A 132 -0.02 -2.14 -2.24
CA VAL A 132 0.79 -2.19 -3.46
C VAL A 132 1.84 -3.30 -3.36
N ILE A 133 2.09 -4.02 -4.46
CA ILE A 133 3.28 -4.87 -4.58
C ILE A 133 4.46 -3.96 -4.88
N MET A 134 5.52 -4.08 -4.08
CA MET A 134 6.75 -3.30 -4.25
C MET A 134 7.30 -3.47 -5.67
N ARG A 135 7.48 -2.36 -6.38
CA ARG A 135 7.98 -2.32 -7.75
C ARG A 135 9.45 -2.67 -7.87
N CYS A 136 9.88 -2.96 -9.08
CA CYS A 136 11.28 -3.11 -9.47
C CYS A 136 11.53 -2.24 -10.70
N PRO A 137 11.78 -0.92 -10.53
CA PRO A 137 11.87 0.02 -11.64
C PRO A 137 13.16 -0.16 -12.46
N ASP A 138 13.08 0.19 -13.74
CA ASP A 138 14.15 0.04 -14.73
C ASP A 138 15.06 1.26 -14.89
N TYR A 139 15.10 2.13 -13.88
CA TYR A 139 15.88 3.36 -13.88
C TYR A 139 16.85 3.44 -12.68
N SER A 140 17.86 4.31 -12.80
CA SER A 140 18.81 4.62 -11.73
C SER A 140 18.52 6.03 -11.21
N SER A 141 17.65 6.15 -10.22
CA SER A 141 17.32 7.36 -9.46
C SER A 141 16.93 6.99 -8.04
N ASP A 142 17.31 7.81 -7.09
CA ASP A 142 16.96 7.67 -5.69
C ASP A 142 15.82 8.61 -5.26
N ASP A 143 15.12 9.27 -6.17
CA ASP A 143 14.05 10.21 -5.83
C ASP A 143 12.92 9.58 -5.01
N GLU A 144 12.56 8.35 -5.35
CA GLU A 144 11.52 7.56 -4.68
C GLU A 144 12.04 6.19 -4.19
N GLU A 145 13.34 5.95 -4.28
CA GLU A 145 14.00 4.68 -3.96
C GLU A 145 15.13 4.91 -2.96
N PRO A 146 15.75 3.84 -2.41
CA PRO A 146 16.95 3.96 -1.57
C PRO A 146 18.11 4.63 -2.30
N ASP A 147 19.01 5.27 -1.57
CA ASP A 147 20.11 6.08 -2.13
C ASP A 147 21.03 5.28 -3.08
N TYR A 148 21.19 3.98 -2.84
CA TYR A 148 21.99 3.10 -3.72
C TYR A 148 21.35 2.87 -5.09
N TYR A 149 20.07 3.17 -5.29
CA TYR A 149 19.41 3.09 -6.60
C TYR A 149 20.00 4.07 -7.62
N ARG A 150 20.61 5.16 -7.18
CA ARG A 150 21.36 6.07 -8.05
C ARG A 150 22.47 5.34 -8.82
N ILE A 151 23.05 4.29 -8.21
CA ILE A 151 24.15 3.52 -8.77
C ILE A 151 23.63 2.20 -9.36
N TYR A 152 22.83 1.45 -8.61
CA TYR A 152 22.48 0.06 -8.90
C TYR A 152 21.03 -0.16 -9.36
N GLY A 153 20.25 0.90 -9.63
CA GLY A 153 18.83 0.73 -9.96
C GLY A 153 18.59 -0.18 -11.16
N LYS A 154 19.32 0.01 -12.26
CA LYS A 154 19.21 -0.84 -13.45
C LYS A 154 19.67 -2.26 -13.20
N GLU A 155 20.76 -2.45 -12.48
CA GLU A 155 21.30 -3.76 -12.14
C GLU A 155 20.35 -4.56 -11.25
N ILE A 156 19.68 -3.89 -10.31
CA ILE A 156 18.62 -4.49 -9.47
C ILE A 156 17.42 -4.88 -10.34
N ASN A 157 17.03 -4.06 -11.31
CA ASN A 157 15.97 -4.41 -12.25
C ASN A 157 16.39 -5.60 -13.14
N GLU A 158 17.59 -5.61 -13.69
CA GLU A 158 18.12 -6.76 -14.45
C GLU A 158 18.05 -8.05 -13.63
N LEU A 159 18.40 -7.99 -12.34
CA LEU A 159 18.25 -9.12 -11.42
C LEU A 159 16.79 -9.52 -11.26
N GLY A 160 15.89 -8.59 -11.05
CA GLY A 160 14.44 -8.85 -10.94
C GLY A 160 13.90 -9.56 -12.18
N VAL A 161 14.27 -9.08 -13.38
CA VAL A 161 13.90 -9.69 -14.66
C VAL A 161 14.45 -11.12 -14.79
N ALA A 162 15.74 -11.32 -14.45
CA ALA A 162 16.36 -12.63 -14.52
C ALA A 162 15.70 -13.65 -13.56
N VAL A 163 15.43 -13.24 -12.31
CA VAL A 163 14.71 -14.06 -11.32
C VAL A 163 13.30 -14.41 -11.80
N HIS A 164 12.57 -13.46 -12.36
CA HIS A 164 11.21 -13.69 -12.86
C HIS A 164 11.23 -14.70 -14.02
N LYS A 165 12.11 -14.54 -15.00
CA LYS A 165 12.24 -15.45 -16.14
C LYS A 165 12.68 -16.85 -15.72
N SER A 166 13.63 -16.97 -14.78
CA SER A 166 14.06 -18.24 -14.23
C SER A 166 12.89 -18.97 -13.54
N ARG A 167 12.13 -18.30 -12.68
CA ARG A 167 10.94 -18.87 -12.01
C ARG A 167 9.86 -19.33 -12.97
N LEU A 168 9.76 -18.71 -14.14
CA LEU A 168 8.83 -19.12 -15.19
C LEU A 168 9.41 -20.24 -16.09
N GLY A 169 10.65 -20.67 -15.89
CA GLY A 169 11.33 -21.65 -16.71
C GLY A 169 11.68 -21.16 -18.13
N ILE A 170 11.72 -19.84 -18.33
CA ILE A 170 12.05 -19.20 -19.62
C ILE A 170 13.57 -19.18 -19.83
N GLU A 171 14.32 -18.91 -18.76
CA GLU A 171 15.77 -18.84 -18.73
C GLU A 171 16.32 -19.67 -17.56
N SER A 172 17.62 -20.06 -17.66
CA SER A 172 18.33 -20.71 -16.56
C SER A 172 18.67 -19.72 -15.43
N ASP A 173 19.24 -20.21 -14.31
CA ASP A 173 19.71 -19.37 -13.19
C ASP A 173 21.06 -18.67 -13.46
N VAL A 174 21.70 -18.89 -14.58
CA VAL A 174 22.99 -18.24 -14.90
C VAL A 174 22.88 -16.72 -14.96
N PRO A 175 21.87 -16.12 -15.65
CA PRO A 175 21.66 -14.67 -15.63
C PRO A 175 21.42 -14.10 -14.23
N VAL A 176 20.77 -14.87 -13.34
CA VAL A 176 20.52 -14.45 -11.94
C VAL A 176 21.85 -14.26 -11.21
N LYS A 177 22.75 -15.25 -11.28
CA LYS A 177 24.07 -15.17 -10.63
C LYS A 177 24.88 -13.98 -11.16
N THR A 178 24.93 -13.83 -12.48
CA THR A 178 25.65 -12.73 -13.13
C THR A 178 25.10 -11.35 -12.75
N ALA A 179 23.78 -11.21 -12.61
CA ALA A 179 23.16 -9.96 -12.20
C ALA A 179 23.44 -9.65 -10.73
N MET A 180 23.43 -10.64 -9.84
CA MET A 180 23.78 -10.46 -8.43
C MET A 180 25.19 -9.93 -8.24
N GLU A 181 26.17 -10.38 -9.04
CA GLU A 181 27.57 -9.95 -8.97
C GLU A 181 27.78 -8.47 -9.32
N LYS A 182 26.82 -7.83 -9.99
CA LYS A 182 26.88 -6.41 -10.38
C LYS A 182 26.48 -5.44 -9.26
N VAL A 183 25.82 -5.91 -8.21
CA VAL A 183 25.28 -5.09 -7.13
C VAL A 183 26.10 -5.31 -5.87
N ASP A 184 26.41 -4.24 -5.13
CA ASP A 184 27.02 -4.37 -3.80
C ASP A 184 26.20 -5.30 -2.93
N PRO A 185 26.81 -6.32 -2.28
CA PRO A 185 26.07 -7.31 -1.50
C PRO A 185 25.20 -6.71 -0.38
N LYS A 186 25.63 -5.61 0.26
CA LYS A 186 24.86 -4.95 1.31
C LYS A 186 23.63 -4.25 0.76
N CYS A 187 23.76 -3.61 -0.40
CA CYS A 187 22.65 -2.96 -1.09
C CYS A 187 21.63 -4.01 -1.57
N LEU A 188 22.12 -5.12 -2.06
CA LEU A 188 21.28 -6.23 -2.51
C LEU A 188 20.53 -6.88 -1.35
N ASP A 189 21.21 -7.13 -0.24
CA ASP A 189 20.60 -7.69 0.98
C ASP A 189 19.49 -6.77 1.54
N ASP A 190 19.77 -5.47 1.63
CA ASP A 190 18.78 -4.45 2.04
C ASP A 190 17.54 -4.47 1.13
N TYR A 191 17.74 -4.50 -0.19
CA TYR A 191 16.63 -4.52 -1.14
C TYR A 191 15.79 -5.80 -1.03
N ILE A 192 16.45 -6.96 -0.98
CA ILE A 192 15.77 -8.26 -0.91
C ILE A 192 15.02 -8.40 0.42
N SER A 193 15.67 -8.10 1.54
CA SER A 193 15.08 -8.22 2.87
C SER A 193 13.82 -7.36 3.01
N ARG A 194 13.86 -6.10 2.54
CA ARG A 194 12.69 -5.22 2.55
C ARG A 194 11.58 -5.76 1.67
N ARG A 195 11.90 -6.21 0.47
CA ARG A 195 10.92 -6.82 -0.45
C ARG A 195 10.25 -8.06 0.14
N GLU A 196 11.01 -8.88 0.87
CA GLU A 196 10.45 -10.06 1.56
C GLU A 196 9.52 -9.67 2.70
N ILE A 197 9.86 -8.64 3.49
CA ILE A 197 8.97 -8.10 4.53
C ILE A 197 7.69 -7.59 3.91
N ASN A 198 7.77 -6.79 2.84
CA ASN A 198 6.58 -6.27 2.15
C ASN A 198 5.71 -7.39 1.59
N ARG A 199 6.32 -8.41 0.97
CA ARG A 199 5.60 -9.59 0.48
C ARG A 199 4.93 -10.36 1.62
N TYR A 200 5.59 -10.51 2.75
CA TYR A 200 5.02 -11.13 3.93
C TYR A 200 3.78 -10.35 4.39
N MET A 201 3.85 -9.04 4.49
CA MET A 201 2.71 -8.21 4.88
C MET A 201 1.57 -8.21 3.85
N ASN A 202 1.87 -8.36 2.53
CA ASN A 202 0.83 -8.60 1.53
C ASN A 202 0.05 -9.92 1.81
N VAL A 203 0.75 -10.98 2.24
CA VAL A 203 0.14 -12.27 2.60
C VAL A 203 -0.72 -12.14 3.86
N GLU A 204 -0.24 -11.44 4.89
CA GLU A 204 -1.02 -11.18 6.11
C GLU A 204 -2.31 -10.40 5.80
N THR A 205 -2.22 -9.37 4.98
CA THR A 205 -3.40 -8.60 4.55
C THR A 205 -4.39 -9.47 3.75
N LEU A 206 -3.88 -10.37 2.89
CA LEU A 206 -4.72 -11.34 2.18
C LEU A 206 -5.41 -12.30 3.14
N GLN A 207 -4.71 -12.75 4.19
CA GLN A 207 -5.31 -13.61 5.21
C GLN A 207 -6.43 -12.88 5.97
N MET A 208 -6.25 -11.60 6.32
CA MET A 208 -7.31 -10.79 6.94
C MET A 208 -8.56 -10.69 6.05
N ALA A 209 -8.41 -10.61 4.73
CA ALA A 209 -9.54 -10.63 3.81
C ALA A 209 -10.22 -11.99 3.77
N ARG A 210 -9.47 -13.10 3.80
CA ARG A 210 -10.02 -14.47 3.88
C ARG A 210 -10.79 -14.71 5.18
N ASP A 211 -10.30 -14.14 6.28
CA ASP A 211 -10.94 -14.26 7.61
C ASP A 211 -12.14 -13.32 7.77
N GLY A 212 -12.48 -12.52 6.75
CA GLY A 212 -13.63 -11.62 6.74
C GLY A 212 -13.44 -10.34 7.56
N LEU A 213 -12.20 -10.02 7.97
CA LEU A 213 -11.90 -8.76 8.63
C LEU A 213 -11.91 -7.59 7.63
N ILE A 214 -11.46 -7.84 6.41
CA ILE A 214 -11.50 -6.92 5.27
C ILE A 214 -12.56 -7.44 4.28
N ASP A 215 -13.51 -6.58 3.89
CA ASP A 215 -14.62 -6.95 3.00
C ASP A 215 -14.21 -7.02 1.52
N ALA A 216 -13.21 -6.23 1.12
CA ALA A 216 -12.62 -6.29 -0.21
C ALA A 216 -11.16 -5.84 -0.16
N LEU A 217 -10.30 -6.56 -0.88
CA LEU A 217 -8.87 -6.29 -0.99
C LEU A 217 -8.45 -6.17 -2.45
N VAL A 218 -7.69 -5.12 -2.75
CA VAL A 218 -7.05 -4.93 -4.05
C VAL A 218 -5.53 -4.91 -3.84
N ILE A 219 -4.82 -5.78 -4.54
CA ILE A 219 -3.35 -5.82 -4.51
C ILE A 219 -2.84 -5.45 -5.91
N PRO A 220 -2.64 -4.15 -6.20
CA PRO A 220 -2.13 -3.72 -7.48
C PRO A 220 -0.61 -3.89 -7.56
N GLN A 221 -0.11 -4.18 -8.74
CA GLN A 221 1.29 -4.05 -9.07
C GLN A 221 1.53 -2.67 -9.68
N ASP A 222 2.47 -1.91 -9.10
CA ASP A 222 2.85 -0.59 -9.58
C ASP A 222 3.96 -0.72 -10.64
N ASP A 223 3.95 0.15 -11.66
CA ASP A 223 4.94 0.20 -12.73
C ASP A 223 5.30 -1.19 -13.30
N SER A 224 4.29 -2.02 -13.55
CA SER A 224 4.51 -3.38 -14.03
C SER A 224 5.00 -3.39 -15.49
N SER A 225 6.16 -3.99 -15.69
CA SER A 225 6.67 -4.41 -17.00
C SER A 225 6.28 -5.88 -17.26
N LYS A 226 6.65 -6.40 -18.44
CA LYS A 226 6.41 -7.81 -18.76
C LYS A 226 7.16 -8.75 -17.81
N TYR A 227 8.37 -8.38 -17.44
CA TYR A 227 9.23 -9.08 -16.48
C TYR A 227 9.87 -8.06 -15.54
N GLY A 228 10.07 -8.46 -14.28
CA GLY A 228 10.68 -7.62 -13.25
C GLY A 228 9.93 -7.65 -11.93
#